data_e3c2077f3a578d6f69557257185fec3e
#
_entry.id   e3c2077f3a578d6f69557257185fec3e
#
_cell.length_a   1.000
_cell.length_b   1.000
_cell.length_c   1.000
_cell.angle_alpha   90.00
_cell.angle_beta   90.00
_cell.angle_gamma   90.00
#
_symmetry.space_group_name_H-M   'P 1'
#
loop_
_entity.id
_entity.type
_entity.pdbx_description
1 polymer ?
#
loop_
_entity_poly.entity_id
_entity_poly.type
_entity_poly.pdbx_seq_one_letter_code
_entity_poly.pdbx_strand_id
1 'polypeptide(L)'
;MLKKVICTWAVLIFLIGAALTAGAEEFSGEVLVWLRDGEKVITDGSLEIYHAGDPVPEGYLLGPEFGGGIIAGADVPSGEFAHWMADRAGPGILGIPDGNGMIWFKGLAPGMYLIRQGQAAEGYLPVEPYLACVSEELCRVDTYPKLRRQQDLPKTGQRPDAYLGILGSVSAMTGLIFWLQRRKQII
;
A
#
# COMPACT_ATOMS: atom_id res chain seq x y z
N MET A 1 -39.56 14.50 57.47
CA MET A 1 -39.88 14.46 56.03
C MET A 1 -38.67 14.81 55.13
N LEU A 2 -37.86 15.77 55.50
CA LEU A 2 -36.70 16.23 54.70
C LEU A 2 -35.69 15.13 54.31
N LYS A 3 -35.36 14.21 55.23
CA LYS A 3 -34.41 13.08 54.99
C LYS A 3 -34.87 12.11 53.88
N LYS A 4 -36.20 11.89 53.75
CA LYS A 4 -36.72 10.99 52.68
C LYS A 4 -36.67 11.64 51.30
N VAL A 5 -36.84 12.96 51.22
CA VAL A 5 -36.77 13.69 49.98
C VAL A 5 -35.31 13.72 49.43
N ILE A 6 -34.33 13.92 50.32
CA ILE A 6 -32.91 13.96 49.93
C ILE A 6 -32.46 12.58 49.38
N CYS A 7 -32.89 11.48 50.01
CA CYS A 7 -32.57 10.13 49.53
C CYS A 7 -33.14 9.87 48.12
N THR A 8 -34.38 10.31 47.86
CA THR A 8 -35.03 10.08 46.56
C THR A 8 -34.33 10.86 45.43
N TRP A 9 -33.88 12.08 45.71
CA TRP A 9 -33.10 12.90 44.74
C TRP A 9 -31.72 12.31 44.46
N ALA A 10 -31.02 11.77 45.47
CA ALA A 10 -29.72 11.12 45.31
C ALA A 10 -29.81 9.88 44.43
N VAL A 11 -30.85 9.05 44.60
CA VAL A 11 -31.08 7.86 43.77
C VAL A 11 -31.42 8.25 42.32
N LEU A 12 -32.22 9.33 42.13
CA LEU A 12 -32.58 9.81 40.80
C LEU A 12 -31.36 10.34 40.03
N ILE A 13 -30.47 11.08 40.68
CA ILE A 13 -29.24 11.59 40.09
C ILE A 13 -28.30 10.43 39.73
N PHE A 14 -28.24 9.39 40.57
CA PHE A 14 -27.40 8.23 40.28
C PHE A 14 -27.94 7.38 39.12
N LEU A 15 -29.26 7.24 38.98
CA LEU A 15 -29.90 6.57 37.84
C LEU A 15 -29.73 7.35 36.52
N ILE A 16 -29.76 8.69 36.54
CA ILE A 16 -29.50 9.53 35.36
C ILE A 16 -28.03 9.46 34.98
N GLY A 17 -27.10 9.46 35.94
CA GLY A 17 -25.68 9.28 35.72
C GLY A 17 -25.32 7.93 35.08
N ALA A 18 -25.98 6.86 35.49
CA ALA A 18 -25.76 5.51 34.93
C ALA A 18 -26.35 5.36 33.50
N ALA A 19 -27.42 6.08 33.18
CA ALA A 19 -28.00 6.06 31.82
C ALA A 19 -27.17 6.82 30.78
N LEU A 20 -26.33 7.77 31.21
CA LEU A 20 -25.44 8.52 30.31
C LEU A 20 -24.15 7.75 29.92
N THR A 21 -23.88 6.63 30.56
CA THR A 21 -22.79 5.70 30.18
C THR A 21 -23.26 4.54 29.30
N ALA A 22 -24.50 4.55 28.81
CA ALA A 22 -24.98 3.62 27.80
C ALA A 22 -24.19 3.90 26.51
N GLY A 23 -23.20 3.06 26.29
CA GLY A 23 -22.10 3.15 25.32
C GLY A 23 -22.55 3.65 23.97
N ALA A 24 -21.96 4.74 23.56
CA ALA A 24 -21.70 4.91 22.14
C ALA A 24 -20.88 3.66 21.74
N GLU A 25 -21.41 2.81 20.88
CA GLU A 25 -20.61 1.75 20.27
C GLU A 25 -19.43 2.48 19.59
N GLU A 26 -18.25 2.30 20.16
CA GLU A 26 -17.06 2.92 19.65
C GLU A 26 -16.83 2.33 18.25
N PHE A 27 -16.86 3.17 17.23
CA PHE A 27 -16.66 2.73 15.86
C PHE A 27 -15.34 1.95 15.78
N SER A 28 -15.37 0.76 15.22
CA SER A 28 -14.21 -0.11 15.04
C SER A 28 -14.16 -0.59 13.60
N GLY A 29 -13.41 0.15 12.78
CA GLY A 29 -13.16 -0.25 11.40
C GLY A 29 -12.10 -1.33 11.28
N GLU A 30 -12.15 -2.06 10.18
CA GLU A 30 -11.24 -3.16 9.89
C GLU A 30 -10.77 -3.13 8.44
N VAL A 31 -9.48 -3.42 8.24
CA VAL A 31 -8.93 -3.69 6.92
C VAL A 31 -8.30 -5.08 6.92
N LEU A 32 -8.76 -5.92 6.01
CA LEU A 32 -8.22 -7.25 5.78
C LEU A 32 -7.45 -7.26 4.47
N VAL A 33 -6.21 -7.73 4.52
CA VAL A 33 -5.37 -7.87 3.34
C VAL A 33 -5.06 -9.34 3.12
N TRP A 34 -5.39 -9.84 1.94
CA TRP A 34 -5.16 -11.22 1.55
C TRP A 34 -3.96 -11.33 0.63
N LEU A 35 -2.86 -11.91 1.11
CA LEU A 35 -1.65 -12.15 0.32
C LEU A 35 -1.75 -13.50 -0.39
N ARG A 36 -2.15 -13.47 -1.66
CA ARG A 36 -2.32 -14.67 -2.48
C ARG A 36 -1.78 -14.46 -3.90
N ASP A 37 -1.16 -15.51 -4.43
CA ASP A 37 -0.72 -15.59 -5.81
C ASP A 37 -1.42 -16.79 -6.47
N GLY A 38 -2.59 -16.54 -7.05
CA GLY A 38 -3.53 -17.56 -7.45
C GLY A 38 -4.01 -18.37 -6.24
N GLU A 39 -3.75 -19.68 -6.24
CA GLU A 39 -4.11 -20.57 -5.11
C GLU A 39 -3.04 -20.57 -4.01
N LYS A 40 -1.83 -20.06 -4.28
CA LYS A 40 -0.74 -20.03 -3.31
C LYS A 40 -0.98 -18.96 -2.26
N VAL A 41 -1.01 -19.39 -1.01
CA VAL A 41 -1.04 -18.50 0.16
C VAL A 41 0.37 -18.02 0.47
N ILE A 42 0.53 -16.72 0.75
CA ILE A 42 1.81 -16.11 1.12
C ILE A 42 1.74 -15.76 2.60
N THR A 43 2.60 -16.39 3.38
CA THR A 43 2.62 -16.31 4.86
C THR A 43 3.82 -15.58 5.42
N ASP A 44 4.66 -15.05 4.56
CA ASP A 44 5.85 -14.27 4.90
C ASP A 44 5.75 -12.83 4.37
N GLY A 45 6.70 -11.99 4.79
CA GLY A 45 6.66 -10.56 4.51
C GLY A 45 5.81 -9.79 5.52
N SER A 46 5.61 -8.50 5.28
CA SER A 46 4.77 -7.64 6.12
C SER A 46 4.26 -6.43 5.35
N LEU A 47 3.13 -5.90 5.76
CA LEU A 47 2.59 -4.63 5.28
C LEU A 47 2.48 -3.64 6.45
N GLU A 48 2.51 -2.37 6.13
CA GLU A 48 2.21 -1.29 7.07
C GLU A 48 0.94 -0.57 6.64
N ILE A 49 0.09 -0.24 7.61
CA ILE A 49 -1.06 0.63 7.41
C ILE A 49 -0.82 1.96 8.13
N TYR A 50 -1.06 3.06 7.43
CA TYR A 50 -0.87 4.42 7.93
C TYR A 50 -2.15 5.22 7.72
N HIS A 51 -2.63 5.93 8.78
CA HIS A 51 -3.79 6.81 8.66
C HIS A 51 -3.41 8.07 7.88
N ALA A 52 -3.99 8.24 6.71
CA ALA A 52 -3.58 9.24 5.74
C ALA A 52 -4.51 10.47 5.69
N GLY A 53 -5.76 10.35 6.16
CA GLY A 53 -6.69 11.46 6.17
C GLY A 53 -8.00 11.16 6.87
N ASP A 54 -8.56 12.21 7.47
CA ASP A 54 -9.84 12.20 8.17
C ASP A 54 -11.00 12.41 7.20
N PRO A 55 -12.16 11.76 7.41
CA PRO A 55 -13.33 11.98 6.58
C PRO A 55 -13.91 13.38 6.83
N VAL A 56 -14.24 14.08 5.76
CA VAL A 56 -14.95 15.36 5.77
C VAL A 56 -16.09 15.31 4.75
N PRO A 57 -17.11 16.19 4.81
CA PRO A 57 -18.26 16.11 3.89
C PRO A 57 -17.89 16.11 2.40
N GLU A 58 -16.79 16.77 2.04
CA GLU A 58 -16.30 16.88 0.66
C GLU A 58 -15.37 15.73 0.26
N GLY A 59 -14.95 14.86 1.21
CA GLY A 59 -14.02 13.75 0.94
C GLY A 59 -13.11 13.44 2.12
N TYR A 60 -11.80 13.59 1.96
CA TYR A 60 -10.80 13.31 3.00
C TYR A 60 -9.85 14.50 3.18
N LEU A 61 -9.73 14.99 4.43
CA LEU A 61 -8.71 15.96 4.82
C LEU A 61 -7.40 15.21 5.10
N LEU A 62 -6.41 15.44 4.26
CA LEU A 62 -5.09 14.80 4.39
C LEU A 62 -4.33 15.30 5.62
N GLY A 63 -3.49 14.44 6.19
CA GLY A 63 -2.54 14.82 7.23
C GLY A 63 -1.58 15.93 6.77
N PRO A 64 -0.97 16.67 7.71
CA PRO A 64 -0.06 17.77 7.40
C PRO A 64 1.17 17.34 6.59
N GLU A 65 1.66 16.11 6.75
CA GLU A 65 2.74 15.51 5.98
C GLU A 65 2.40 15.37 4.48
N PHE A 66 1.11 15.35 4.15
CA PHE A 66 0.57 15.30 2.79
C PHE A 66 0.04 16.66 2.31
N GLY A 67 0.37 17.75 3.05
CA GLY A 67 0.02 19.12 2.68
C GLY A 67 -1.33 19.61 3.20
N GLY A 68 -2.08 18.83 3.98
CA GLY A 68 -3.32 19.26 4.66
C GLY A 68 -4.47 19.65 3.70
N GLY A 69 -4.43 19.19 2.45
CA GLY A 69 -5.48 19.46 1.46
C GLY A 69 -6.66 18.51 1.56
N ILE A 70 -7.81 18.89 0.99
CA ILE A 70 -8.98 18.01 0.87
C ILE A 70 -8.95 17.32 -0.49
N ILE A 71 -9.13 15.98 -0.48
CA ILE A 71 -9.32 15.16 -1.69
C ILE A 71 -10.77 14.72 -1.74
N ALA A 72 -11.45 15.02 -2.85
CA ALA A 72 -12.81 14.55 -3.07
C ALA A 72 -12.88 13.02 -3.09
N GLY A 73 -13.88 12.44 -2.42
CA GLY A 73 -14.00 10.99 -2.29
C GLY A 73 -14.11 10.23 -3.62
N ALA A 74 -14.64 10.88 -4.67
CA ALA A 74 -14.70 10.33 -6.03
C ALA A 74 -13.35 10.33 -6.77
N ASP A 75 -12.43 11.18 -6.33
CA ASP A 75 -11.11 11.39 -6.93
C ASP A 75 -10.00 10.73 -6.11
N VAL A 76 -10.32 9.70 -5.28
CA VAL A 76 -9.28 8.93 -4.58
C VAL A 76 -8.31 8.40 -5.63
N PRO A 77 -7.10 8.95 -5.66
CA PRO A 77 -6.31 8.94 -6.88
C PRO A 77 -5.60 7.62 -7.13
N SER A 78 -5.11 7.51 -8.33
CA SER A 78 -4.28 6.49 -8.93
C SER A 78 -3.09 6.06 -8.05
N GLY A 79 -2.48 4.93 -8.41
CA GLY A 79 -1.28 4.40 -7.76
C GLY A 79 -0.14 5.41 -7.60
N GLU A 80 0.01 6.38 -8.51
CA GLU A 80 1.04 7.45 -8.39
C GLU A 80 0.87 8.29 -7.12
N PHE A 81 -0.36 8.60 -6.74
CA PHE A 81 -0.62 9.34 -5.51
C PHE A 81 -0.32 8.50 -4.26
N ALA A 82 -0.65 7.22 -4.27
CA ALA A 82 -0.29 6.33 -3.18
C ALA A 82 1.24 6.20 -3.03
N HIS A 83 2.00 6.16 -4.12
CA HIS A 83 3.46 6.21 -4.09
C HIS A 83 3.97 7.52 -3.51
N TRP A 84 3.43 8.66 -3.97
CA TRP A 84 3.80 9.98 -3.45
C TRP A 84 3.55 10.10 -1.94
N MET A 85 2.44 9.52 -1.43
CA MET A 85 2.15 9.45 -0.01
C MET A 85 3.11 8.50 0.73
N ALA A 86 3.43 7.35 0.15
CA ALA A 86 4.31 6.37 0.76
C ALA A 86 5.72 6.91 1.02
N ASP A 87 6.21 7.81 0.16
CA ASP A 87 7.50 8.48 0.33
C ASP A 87 7.52 9.49 1.49
N ARG A 88 6.35 9.94 1.95
CA ARG A 88 6.18 10.98 2.98
C ARG A 88 5.64 10.47 4.29
N ALA A 89 4.91 9.35 4.24
CA ALA A 89 4.33 8.75 5.43
C ALA A 89 5.40 8.32 6.43
N GLY A 90 5.17 8.64 7.69
CA GLY A 90 5.94 8.12 8.81
C GLY A 90 5.76 6.60 8.99
N PRO A 91 6.22 6.03 10.11
CA PRO A 91 5.98 4.64 10.44
C PRO A 91 4.48 4.38 10.66
N GLY A 92 3.97 3.30 10.08
CA GLY A 92 2.61 2.83 10.24
C GLY A 92 2.48 1.69 11.26
N ILE A 93 1.28 1.14 11.36
CA ILE A 93 1.03 -0.08 12.13
C ILE A 93 1.47 -1.27 11.26
N LEU A 94 2.40 -2.06 11.78
CA LEU A 94 2.92 -3.24 11.08
C LEU A 94 1.93 -4.40 11.19
N GLY A 95 1.62 -5.01 10.06
CA GLY A 95 0.84 -6.24 9.94
C GLY A 95 1.68 -7.36 9.36
N ILE A 96 1.57 -8.54 9.95
CA ILE A 96 2.23 -9.78 9.51
C ILE A 96 1.13 -10.77 9.10
N PRO A 97 1.28 -11.47 7.95
CA PRO A 97 0.29 -12.44 7.50
C PRO A 97 0.24 -13.65 8.44
N ASP A 98 -0.97 -14.14 8.67
CA ASP A 98 -1.21 -15.40 9.38
C ASP A 98 -0.95 -16.64 8.48
N GLY A 99 -1.22 -17.83 9.01
CA GLY A 99 -1.09 -19.09 8.26
C GLY A 99 -2.00 -19.20 7.02
N ASN A 100 -3.00 -18.32 6.88
CA ASN A 100 -3.89 -18.22 5.72
C ASN A 100 -3.49 -17.09 4.76
N GLY A 101 -2.38 -16.39 5.03
CA GLY A 101 -1.92 -15.22 4.26
C GLY A 101 -2.77 -13.98 4.48
N MET A 102 -3.47 -13.90 5.62
CA MET A 102 -4.33 -12.78 5.96
C MET A 102 -3.63 -11.86 6.96
N ILE A 103 -3.61 -10.57 6.65
CA ILE A 103 -3.23 -9.50 7.59
C ILE A 103 -4.52 -8.79 8.00
N TRP A 104 -4.73 -8.66 9.30
CA TRP A 104 -5.93 -8.06 9.84
C TRP A 104 -5.61 -6.83 10.70
N PHE A 105 -5.90 -5.66 10.18
CA PHE A 105 -5.84 -4.41 10.92
C PHE A 105 -7.21 -4.10 11.52
N LYS A 106 -7.29 -3.93 12.83
CA LYS A 106 -8.51 -3.71 13.62
C LYS A 106 -8.46 -2.42 14.40
N GLY A 107 -9.64 -1.97 14.86
CA GLY A 107 -9.74 -0.78 15.72
C GLY A 107 -9.40 0.50 14.97
N LEU A 108 -9.66 0.53 13.66
CA LEU A 108 -9.38 1.69 12.82
C LEU A 108 -10.53 2.70 12.94
N ALA A 109 -10.20 3.97 13.09
CA ALA A 109 -11.17 5.06 12.97
C ALA A 109 -11.69 5.19 11.53
N PRO A 110 -12.84 5.85 11.28
CA PRO A 110 -13.20 6.25 9.93
C PRO A 110 -12.10 7.10 9.31
N GLY A 111 -11.71 6.81 8.07
CA GLY A 111 -10.63 7.54 7.42
C GLY A 111 -10.10 6.89 6.15
N MET A 112 -9.16 7.57 5.53
CA MET A 112 -8.37 7.06 4.42
C MET A 112 -7.05 6.52 4.95
N TYR A 113 -6.71 5.31 4.53
CA TYR A 113 -5.51 4.60 4.97
C TYR A 113 -4.60 4.30 3.79
N LEU A 114 -3.31 4.59 3.96
CA LEU A 114 -2.27 4.14 3.06
C LEU A 114 -1.75 2.78 3.51
N ILE A 115 -1.73 1.82 2.59
CA ILE A 115 -1.14 0.50 2.82
C ILE A 115 0.10 0.40 1.94
N ARG A 116 1.23 0.06 2.55
CA ARG A 116 2.51 -0.08 1.86
C ARG A 116 3.27 -1.31 2.34
N GLN A 117 4.28 -1.70 1.56
CA GLN A 117 5.15 -2.80 1.93
C GLN A 117 6.04 -2.42 3.13
N GLY A 118 6.02 -3.26 4.18
CA GLY A 118 7.04 -3.26 5.22
C GLY A 118 8.23 -4.10 4.80
N GLN A 119 8.02 -5.41 4.62
CA GLN A 119 9.03 -6.35 4.11
C GLN A 119 8.41 -7.20 2.99
N ALA A 120 9.07 -7.29 1.84
CA ALA A 120 8.61 -8.12 0.75
C ALA A 120 8.69 -9.60 1.11
N ALA A 121 7.71 -10.38 0.64
CA ALA A 121 7.74 -11.84 0.75
C ALA A 121 8.84 -12.44 -0.11
N GLU A 122 9.40 -13.58 0.30
CA GLU A 122 10.50 -14.23 -0.42
C GLU A 122 10.09 -14.62 -1.84
N GLY A 123 10.89 -14.18 -2.82
CA GLY A 123 10.65 -14.43 -4.24
C GLY A 123 9.60 -13.53 -4.89
N TYR A 124 9.09 -12.53 -4.16
CA TYR A 124 8.14 -11.55 -4.67
C TYR A 124 8.75 -10.14 -4.68
N LEU A 125 8.27 -9.33 -5.61
CA LEU A 125 8.52 -7.89 -5.60
C LEU A 125 7.67 -7.22 -4.51
N PRO A 126 8.10 -6.06 -3.98
CA PRO A 126 7.27 -5.29 -3.07
C PRO A 126 5.89 -5.02 -3.65
N VAL A 127 4.86 -5.09 -2.80
CA VAL A 127 3.50 -4.66 -3.15
C VAL A 127 3.50 -3.16 -3.39
N GLU A 128 2.90 -2.74 -4.49
CA GLU A 128 2.72 -1.32 -4.78
C GLU A 128 1.80 -0.69 -3.71
N PRO A 129 2.13 0.50 -3.19
CA PRO A 129 1.30 1.17 -2.21
C PRO A 129 -0.07 1.48 -2.78
N TYR A 130 -1.10 1.39 -1.94
CA TYR A 130 -2.48 1.67 -2.31
C TYR A 130 -3.27 2.25 -1.14
N LEU A 131 -4.44 2.79 -1.43
CA LEU A 131 -5.30 3.42 -0.46
C LEU A 131 -6.53 2.54 -0.18
N ALA A 132 -6.95 2.52 1.08
CA ALA A 132 -8.18 1.90 1.55
C ALA A 132 -8.97 2.92 2.37
N CYS A 133 -10.28 3.01 2.14
CA CYS A 133 -11.16 3.92 2.86
C CYS A 133 -12.07 3.13 3.78
N VAL A 134 -12.07 3.50 5.06
CA VAL A 134 -12.95 2.96 6.10
C VAL A 134 -13.96 4.04 6.47
N SER A 135 -15.23 3.70 6.49
CA SER A 135 -16.31 4.63 6.85
C SER A 135 -17.33 3.96 7.77
N GLU A 136 -18.23 4.72 8.36
CA GLU A 136 -19.31 4.17 9.18
C GLU A 136 -20.21 3.20 8.41
N GLU A 137 -20.37 3.40 7.09
CA GLU A 137 -21.14 2.53 6.21
C GLU A 137 -20.33 1.30 5.77
N LEU A 138 -19.01 1.46 5.61
CA LEU A 138 -18.06 0.44 5.17
C LEU A 138 -17.01 0.24 6.28
N CYS A 139 -17.44 -0.37 7.39
CA CYS A 139 -16.59 -0.62 8.53
C CYS A 139 -15.53 -1.74 8.29
N ARG A 140 -15.72 -2.56 7.25
CA ARG A 140 -14.77 -3.62 6.86
C ARG A 140 -14.42 -3.52 5.39
N VAL A 141 -13.11 -3.49 5.11
CA VAL A 141 -12.55 -3.43 3.76
C VAL A 141 -11.67 -4.64 3.52
N ASP A 142 -12.03 -5.48 2.55
CA ASP A 142 -11.21 -6.61 2.11
C ASP A 142 -10.38 -6.18 0.88
N THR A 143 -9.06 -6.39 0.93
CA THR A 143 -8.14 -6.01 -0.15
C THR A 143 -7.31 -7.21 -0.61
N TYR A 144 -7.00 -7.21 -1.92
CA TYR A 144 -6.24 -8.28 -2.59
C TYR A 144 -5.14 -7.64 -3.44
N PRO A 145 -4.00 -7.26 -2.83
CA PRO A 145 -2.92 -6.62 -3.58
C PRO A 145 -2.36 -7.57 -4.62
N LYS A 146 -2.02 -7.03 -5.79
CA LYS A 146 -1.41 -7.81 -6.86
C LYS A 146 0.04 -8.12 -6.51
N LEU A 147 0.34 -9.40 -6.30
CA LEU A 147 1.69 -9.90 -6.08
C LEU A 147 2.37 -10.17 -7.43
N ARG A 148 3.64 -9.74 -7.55
CA ARG A 148 4.49 -9.99 -8.72
C ARG A 148 5.70 -10.78 -8.30
N ARG A 149 5.96 -11.92 -8.96
CA ARG A 149 7.16 -12.72 -8.71
C ARG A 149 8.41 -12.03 -9.28
N GLN A 150 9.52 -12.13 -8.59
CA GLN A 150 10.81 -11.63 -9.09
C GLN A 150 11.20 -12.23 -10.46
N GLN A 151 10.78 -13.46 -10.73
CA GLN A 151 11.07 -14.14 -12.00
C GLN A 151 10.25 -13.63 -13.19
N ASP A 152 9.12 -12.95 -12.91
CA ASP A 152 8.22 -12.40 -13.93
C ASP A 152 8.71 -11.05 -14.50
N LEU A 153 9.85 -10.53 -13.99
CA LEU A 153 10.46 -9.36 -14.57
C LEU A 153 10.95 -9.70 -15.98
N PRO A 154 10.56 -8.90 -17.01
CA PRO A 154 11.15 -9.05 -18.33
C PRO A 154 12.66 -8.93 -18.18
N LYS A 155 13.42 -9.90 -18.69
CA LYS A 155 14.89 -9.83 -18.75
C LYS A 155 15.30 -8.76 -19.73
N THR A 156 14.98 -7.49 -19.42
CA THR A 156 15.42 -6.32 -20.17
C THR A 156 16.89 -6.10 -19.83
N GLY A 157 17.78 -6.49 -20.72
CA GLY A 157 19.19 -6.15 -20.58
C GLY A 157 20.17 -7.29 -20.81
N GLN A 158 19.75 -8.51 -20.95
CA GLN A 158 20.57 -9.54 -21.57
C GLN A 158 20.26 -9.60 -23.07
N ARG A 159 20.67 -8.58 -23.81
CA ARG A 159 21.10 -8.85 -25.18
C ARG A 159 22.53 -9.35 -25.06
N PRO A 160 22.75 -10.65 -25.27
CA PRO A 160 24.11 -11.15 -25.34
C PRO A 160 24.81 -10.44 -26.49
N ASP A 161 26.07 -10.34 -26.37
CA ASP A 161 27.16 -9.91 -27.23
C ASP A 161 27.03 -10.14 -28.75
N ALA A 162 25.89 -10.54 -29.28
CA ALA A 162 25.63 -10.76 -30.69
C ALA A 162 25.88 -9.49 -31.54
N TYR A 163 25.64 -8.29 -30.99
CA TYR A 163 25.93 -7.04 -31.72
C TYR A 163 27.40 -6.72 -31.75
N LEU A 164 28.17 -7.07 -30.73
CA LEU A 164 29.63 -6.91 -30.74
C LEU A 164 30.29 -7.86 -31.77
N GLY A 165 29.75 -9.08 -31.90
CA GLY A 165 30.20 -10.00 -32.95
C GLY A 165 29.93 -9.53 -34.37
N ILE A 166 28.80 -8.89 -34.64
CA ILE A 166 28.45 -8.36 -35.98
C ILE A 166 29.30 -7.14 -36.31
N LEU A 167 29.52 -6.20 -35.39
CA LEU A 167 30.39 -5.05 -35.58
C LEU A 167 31.84 -5.47 -35.78
N GLY A 168 32.33 -6.46 -35.07
CA GLY A 168 33.68 -7.03 -35.26
C GLY A 168 33.87 -7.68 -36.61
N SER A 169 32.90 -8.41 -37.14
CA SER A 169 32.97 -9.07 -38.45
C SER A 169 32.94 -8.09 -39.63
N VAL A 170 32.14 -7.02 -39.53
CA VAL A 170 32.09 -5.97 -40.54
C VAL A 170 33.42 -5.18 -40.62
N SER A 171 34.04 -4.88 -39.50
CA SER A 171 35.34 -4.21 -39.42
C SER A 171 36.46 -5.05 -40.00
N ALA A 172 36.46 -6.37 -39.78
CA ALA A 172 37.44 -7.28 -40.33
C ALA A 172 37.35 -7.40 -41.88
N MET A 173 36.13 -7.43 -42.43
CA MET A 173 35.92 -7.48 -43.88
C MET A 173 36.34 -6.20 -44.58
N THR A 174 36.05 -5.03 -44.05
CA THR A 174 36.47 -3.74 -44.61
C THR A 174 38.00 -3.59 -44.59
N GLY A 175 38.65 -4.03 -43.53
CA GLY A 175 40.12 -4.04 -43.46
C GLY A 175 40.78 -4.94 -44.51
N LEU A 176 40.21 -6.12 -44.76
CA LEU A 176 40.71 -7.08 -45.75
C LEU A 176 40.57 -6.54 -47.20
N ILE A 177 39.43 -5.92 -47.53
CA ILE A 177 39.17 -5.31 -48.82
C ILE A 177 40.16 -4.16 -49.10
N PHE A 178 40.43 -3.31 -48.11
CA PHE A 178 41.35 -2.19 -48.23
C PHE A 178 42.78 -2.68 -48.41
N TRP A 179 43.19 -3.75 -47.74
CA TRP A 179 44.52 -4.36 -47.89
C TRP A 179 44.71 -4.99 -49.28
N LEU A 180 43.69 -5.68 -49.81
CA LEU A 180 43.73 -6.28 -51.16
C LEU A 180 43.77 -5.22 -52.28
N GLN A 181 43.07 -4.09 -52.12
CA GLN A 181 43.12 -2.97 -53.08
C GLN A 181 44.49 -2.30 -53.12
N ARG A 182 45.14 -2.13 -51.96
CA ARG A 182 46.49 -1.56 -51.90
C ARG A 182 47.55 -2.43 -52.58
N ARG A 183 47.41 -3.75 -52.54
CA ARG A 183 48.33 -4.68 -53.20
C ARG A 183 48.29 -4.64 -54.73
N LYS A 184 47.14 -4.24 -55.32
CA LYS A 184 46.97 -4.11 -56.77
C LYS A 184 47.58 -2.83 -57.35
N GLN A 185 47.97 -1.86 -56.55
CA GLN A 185 48.62 -0.65 -57.01
C GLN A 185 50.16 -0.67 -56.99
N ILE A 186 50.76 -1.78 -56.54
CA ILE A 186 52.21 -1.92 -56.40
C ILE A 186 52.81 -2.88 -57.52
N ILE A 187 51.97 -3.36 -58.43
CA ILE A 187 52.36 -4.12 -59.59
C ILE A 187 52.04 -3.30 -60.83
#